data_7037b52c8061e5d8394fea20acbf7cb5
#
_entry.id   7037b52c8061e5d8394fea20acbf7cb5
#
_cell.length_a   1.000
_cell.length_b   1.000
_cell.length_c   1.000
_cell.angle_alpha   90.00
_cell.angle_beta   90.00
_cell.angle_gamma   90.00
#
_symmetry.space_group_name_H-M   'P 1'
#
loop_
_entity.id
_entity.type
_entity.pdbx_description
1 polymer ?
#
loop_
_entity_poly.entity_id
_entity_poly.type
_entity_poly.pdbx_seq_one_letter_code
_entity_poly.pdbx_strand_id
1 'polypeptide(L)'
;VKRISILHIGKFYSPHMGGMETHLQNLVRGICNHYSTEVLVANDGTLRQVEHLDGARICRVPTFGTLASMPLTPTLPYELWRSHADLVHVHTPNPGAAFSLAVSGYSGPLIVTHHSDTLGRRQLSRLTVPFVRHMMTRADAIIVTSQRYLDSSSELAPYARKCHIIPLGIGEEAFRTPLAADVLDIQEKFGPRIVLAVGRLVEYKGFSHLIRAMKQFDANLVIIGTGPESSALQSLANDLTIPSRVHFLGRVVDLVPYFAAAKVFAFPSISRAEAFGMVQLEAMAAGLPVVNTDIQSAVPEISIHGQTGWTVPPGDSEALANALQSLLENNELRQHMGEVARTRAMTQYGVEQINERTMELYEAVLRAHGHRNN
;
A
#
# COMPACT_ATOMS: atom_id res chain seq x y z
N VAL A 1 27.71 18.59 -14.30
CA VAL A 1 26.34 18.65 -14.82
C VAL A 1 25.40 18.75 -13.60
N LYS A 2 24.51 19.74 -13.58
CA LYS A 2 23.50 19.89 -12.51
C LYS A 2 22.59 18.67 -12.56
N ARG A 3 22.45 17.94 -11.44
CA ARG A 3 21.48 16.83 -11.36
C ARG A 3 20.07 17.38 -11.49
N ILE A 4 19.22 16.66 -12.22
CA ILE A 4 17.77 16.92 -12.28
C ILE A 4 17.21 16.80 -10.88
N SER A 5 16.37 17.75 -10.50
CA SER A 5 15.76 17.80 -9.16
C SER A 5 14.31 17.32 -9.21
N ILE A 6 13.99 16.34 -8.36
CA ILE A 6 12.64 15.78 -8.20
C ILE A 6 12.12 16.14 -6.83
N LEU A 7 10.94 16.78 -6.78
CA LEU A 7 10.22 17.06 -5.55
C LEU A 7 9.04 16.10 -5.38
N HIS A 8 9.08 15.29 -4.35
CA HIS A 8 7.93 14.47 -3.93
C HIS A 8 7.06 15.23 -2.92
N ILE A 9 5.75 15.15 -3.08
CA ILE A 9 4.79 15.65 -2.09
C ILE A 9 3.96 14.46 -1.59
N GLY A 10 4.25 14.03 -0.36
CA GLY A 10 3.54 12.97 0.34
C GLY A 10 2.64 13.52 1.46
N LYS A 11 1.90 12.62 2.11
CA LYS A 11 1.16 12.95 3.32
C LYS A 11 2.08 12.94 4.53
N PHE A 12 2.78 11.85 4.75
CA PHE A 12 3.80 11.63 5.76
C PHE A 12 5.00 10.91 5.16
N TYR A 13 6.06 10.78 5.94
CA TYR A 13 7.27 10.02 5.62
C TYR A 13 7.75 9.27 6.87
N SER A 14 8.67 8.30 6.71
CA SER A 14 9.28 7.60 7.86
C SER A 14 9.60 8.57 9.02
N PRO A 15 9.29 8.24 10.30
CA PRO A 15 8.91 6.93 10.84
C PRO A 15 7.41 6.59 10.75
N HIS A 16 6.58 7.39 10.10
CA HIS A 16 5.20 7.02 9.84
C HIS A 16 5.13 5.78 8.94
N MET A 17 4.30 4.82 9.32
CA MET A 17 4.15 3.55 8.60
C MET A 17 2.77 3.46 7.95
N GLY A 18 2.75 3.14 6.67
CA GLY A 18 1.56 2.92 5.86
C GLY A 18 1.95 2.60 4.43
N GLY A 19 1.04 2.06 3.63
CA GLY A 19 1.36 1.65 2.25
C GLY A 19 1.89 2.77 1.37
N MET A 20 1.36 4.00 1.50
CA MET A 20 1.84 5.17 0.75
C MET A 20 3.21 5.63 1.25
N GLU A 21 3.40 5.67 2.55
CA GLU A 21 4.64 6.10 3.20
C GLU A 21 5.79 5.14 2.87
N THR A 22 5.54 3.83 2.95
CA THR A 22 6.51 2.79 2.57
C THR A 22 6.85 2.87 1.08
N HIS A 23 5.85 3.04 0.21
CA HIS A 23 6.11 3.20 -1.22
C HIS A 23 6.95 4.45 -1.51
N LEU A 24 6.60 5.60 -0.93
CA LEU A 24 7.35 6.85 -1.10
C LEU A 24 8.80 6.69 -0.63
N GLN A 25 9.01 6.04 0.53
CA GLN A 25 10.35 5.78 1.04
C GLN A 25 11.17 4.87 0.12
N ASN A 26 10.58 3.79 -0.35
CA ASN A 26 11.22 2.86 -1.28
C ASN A 26 11.59 3.54 -2.61
N LEU A 27 10.70 4.37 -3.14
CA LEU A 27 10.94 5.13 -4.36
C LEU A 27 12.09 6.14 -4.16
N VAL A 28 12.06 6.92 -3.07
CA VAL A 28 13.10 7.90 -2.74
C VAL A 28 14.48 7.23 -2.63
N ARG A 29 14.57 6.12 -1.91
CA ARG A 29 15.83 5.33 -1.78
C ARG A 29 16.36 4.87 -3.14
N GLY A 30 15.48 4.43 -4.03
CA GLY A 30 15.86 3.91 -5.34
C GLY A 30 16.30 4.99 -6.31
N ILE A 31 15.78 6.21 -6.22
CA ILE A 31 16.06 7.27 -7.19
C ILE A 31 17.11 8.30 -6.73
N CYS A 32 17.45 8.37 -5.44
CA CYS A 32 18.32 9.40 -4.86
C CYS A 32 19.77 9.40 -5.46
N ASN A 33 20.22 8.27 -6.01
CA ASN A 33 21.50 8.17 -6.69
C ASN A 33 21.46 8.78 -8.10
N HIS A 34 20.29 8.88 -8.73
CA HIS A 34 20.09 9.38 -10.10
C HIS A 34 19.65 10.84 -10.10
N TYR A 35 18.85 11.26 -9.13
CA TYR A 35 18.24 12.59 -9.03
C TYR A 35 18.61 13.30 -7.73
N SER A 36 18.58 14.63 -7.74
CA SER A 36 18.54 15.43 -6.51
C SER A 36 17.11 15.36 -5.95
N THR A 37 16.91 14.62 -4.86
CA THR A 37 15.57 14.30 -4.38
C THR A 37 15.22 15.12 -3.14
N GLU A 38 14.05 15.74 -3.17
CA GLU A 38 13.45 16.43 -2.04
C GLU A 38 12.05 15.87 -1.77
N VAL A 39 11.66 15.81 -0.48
CA VAL A 39 10.35 15.33 -0.04
C VAL A 39 9.70 16.39 0.85
N LEU A 40 8.49 16.82 0.48
CA LEU A 40 7.62 17.67 1.30
C LEU A 40 6.51 16.83 1.93
N VAL A 41 6.44 16.81 3.25
CA VAL A 41 5.43 16.06 4.02
C VAL A 41 4.98 16.83 5.25
N ALA A 42 3.86 16.43 5.84
CA ALA A 42 3.40 16.97 7.11
C ALA A 42 4.33 16.57 8.26
N ASN A 43 4.53 17.50 9.21
CA ASN A 43 5.15 17.21 10.51
C ASN A 43 4.09 16.76 11.53
N ASP A 44 4.49 16.12 12.61
CA ASP A 44 3.61 15.83 13.77
C ASP A 44 3.37 17.08 14.64
N GLY A 45 4.20 18.10 14.50
CA GLY A 45 4.14 19.33 15.28
C GLY A 45 4.01 20.59 14.42
N THR A 46 3.99 21.74 15.11
CA THR A 46 3.82 23.09 14.52
C THR A 46 5.13 23.74 14.08
N LEU A 47 6.26 23.03 14.17
CA LEU A 47 7.56 23.54 13.73
C LEU A 47 7.95 22.91 12.39
N ARG A 48 8.61 23.72 11.55
CA ARG A 48 9.24 23.24 10.32
C ARG A 48 10.52 22.48 10.69
N GLN A 49 10.68 21.29 10.12
CA GLN A 49 11.90 20.47 10.30
C GLN A 49 12.48 20.11 8.93
N VAL A 50 13.81 20.07 8.85
CA VAL A 50 14.53 19.64 7.65
C VAL A 50 15.61 18.67 8.10
N GLU A 51 15.65 17.52 7.47
CA GLU A 51 16.63 16.47 7.72
C GLU A 51 17.09 15.84 6.40
N HIS A 52 18.18 15.09 6.45
CA HIS A 52 18.62 14.26 5.33
C HIS A 52 18.45 12.80 5.72
N LEU A 53 17.59 12.10 5.00
CA LEU A 53 17.25 10.71 5.24
C LEU A 53 17.08 10.00 3.89
N ASP A 54 17.50 8.73 3.79
CA ASP A 54 17.36 7.92 2.59
C ASP A 54 17.99 8.55 1.32
N GLY A 55 19.04 9.37 1.49
CA GLY A 55 19.71 10.08 0.40
C GLY A 55 18.97 11.33 -0.13
N ALA A 56 17.87 11.71 0.48
CA ALA A 56 17.05 12.86 0.10
C ALA A 56 16.96 13.93 1.20
N ARG A 57 16.60 15.14 0.79
CA ARG A 57 16.24 16.23 1.71
C ARG A 57 14.77 16.15 2.07
N ILE A 58 14.46 15.81 3.31
CA ILE A 58 13.09 15.71 3.83
C ILE A 58 12.71 17.01 4.53
N CYS A 59 11.72 17.71 4.02
CA CYS A 59 11.15 18.90 4.63
C CYS A 59 9.76 18.57 5.21
N ARG A 60 9.68 18.55 6.54
CA ARG A 60 8.42 18.35 7.29
C ARG A 60 7.82 19.72 7.57
N VAL A 61 6.68 20.01 6.94
CA VAL A 61 5.98 21.28 7.10
C VAL A 61 5.12 21.30 8.37
N PRO A 62 4.97 22.45 9.04
CA PRO A 62 4.12 22.59 10.21
C PRO A 62 2.70 22.10 9.99
N THR A 63 2.18 21.34 10.97
CA THR A 63 0.79 20.85 10.99
C THR A 63 0.03 21.52 12.13
N PHE A 64 -1.12 22.11 11.80
CA PHE A 64 -2.01 22.82 12.74
C PHE A 64 -3.30 22.02 12.98
N GLY A 65 -3.15 20.74 13.27
CA GLY A 65 -4.24 19.80 13.49
C GLY A 65 -4.56 18.95 12.26
N THR A 66 -5.60 18.11 12.39
CA THR A 66 -6.05 17.19 11.35
C THR A 66 -7.53 17.36 11.09
N LEU A 67 -7.92 17.38 9.83
CA LEU A 67 -9.32 17.39 9.43
C LEU A 67 -9.61 16.10 8.63
N ALA A 68 -10.51 15.25 9.12
CA ALA A 68 -10.85 13.97 8.51
C ALA A 68 -9.60 13.10 8.18
N SER A 69 -8.65 13.01 9.11
CA SER A 69 -7.35 12.32 8.99
C SER A 69 -6.39 12.93 7.95
N MET A 70 -6.63 14.17 7.49
CA MET A 70 -5.72 14.93 6.65
C MET A 70 -5.05 16.03 7.47
N PRO A 71 -3.71 16.14 7.48
CA PRO A 71 -3.00 17.19 8.18
C PRO A 71 -3.27 18.55 7.53
N LEU A 72 -3.48 19.56 8.35
CA LEU A 72 -3.61 20.95 7.92
C LEU A 72 -2.22 21.60 7.88
N THR A 73 -1.71 21.81 6.68
CA THR A 73 -0.35 22.28 6.41
C THR A 73 -0.36 23.60 5.63
N PRO A 74 -0.72 24.73 6.24
CA PRO A 74 -0.92 26.00 5.53
C PRO A 74 0.34 26.58 4.88
N THR A 75 1.52 26.13 5.29
CA THR A 75 2.81 26.56 4.72
C THR A 75 3.26 25.73 3.52
N LEU A 76 2.59 24.63 3.19
CA LEU A 76 2.92 23.78 2.05
C LEU A 76 2.93 24.52 0.70
N PRO A 77 1.97 25.44 0.40
CA PRO A 77 2.02 26.25 -0.83
C PRO A 77 3.28 27.09 -0.94
N TYR A 78 3.75 27.65 0.16
CA TYR A 78 4.96 28.48 0.20
C TYR A 78 6.23 27.64 -0.03
N GLU A 79 6.33 26.46 0.59
CA GLU A 79 7.47 25.56 0.36
C GLU A 79 7.49 25.08 -1.11
N LEU A 80 6.34 24.79 -1.69
CA LEU A 80 6.23 24.44 -3.11
C LEU A 80 6.62 25.61 -4.03
N TRP A 81 6.15 26.83 -3.74
CA TRP A 81 6.52 28.04 -4.49
C TRP A 81 8.03 28.30 -4.46
N ARG A 82 8.68 28.04 -3.33
CA ARG A 82 10.16 28.17 -3.18
C ARG A 82 10.94 27.06 -3.84
N SER A 83 10.32 25.96 -4.15
CA SER A 83 10.98 24.83 -4.80
C SER A 83 11.29 25.17 -6.26
N HIS A 84 12.51 24.88 -6.69
CA HIS A 84 12.95 24.99 -8.07
C HIS A 84 13.13 23.60 -8.68
N ALA A 85 12.24 22.65 -8.30
CA ALA A 85 12.29 21.29 -8.82
C ALA A 85 12.00 21.25 -10.32
N ASP A 86 12.79 20.44 -11.04
CA ASP A 86 12.59 20.22 -12.47
C ASP A 86 11.36 19.35 -12.73
N LEU A 87 10.91 18.55 -11.74
CA LEU A 87 9.68 17.74 -11.76
C LEU A 87 9.07 17.65 -10.36
N VAL A 88 7.75 17.79 -10.27
CA VAL A 88 6.98 17.54 -9.03
C VAL A 88 6.21 16.22 -9.16
N HIS A 89 6.32 15.35 -8.15
CA HIS A 89 5.59 14.11 -8.04
C HIS A 89 4.72 14.09 -6.80
N VAL A 90 3.41 14.07 -6.96
CA VAL A 90 2.43 14.09 -5.87
C VAL A 90 1.86 12.70 -5.61
N HIS A 91 1.80 12.30 -4.33
CA HIS A 91 1.17 11.05 -3.90
C HIS A 91 -0.22 11.34 -3.32
N THR A 92 -1.27 10.74 -3.91
CA THR A 92 -2.66 10.98 -3.52
C THR A 92 -3.32 9.72 -2.91
N PRO A 93 -4.33 9.89 -2.04
CA PRO A 93 -5.11 11.09 -1.76
C PRO A 93 -4.38 12.11 -0.88
N ASN A 94 -4.19 13.32 -1.39
CA ASN A 94 -3.58 14.45 -0.67
C ASN A 94 -4.22 15.79 -1.10
N PRO A 95 -5.39 16.16 -0.54
CA PRO A 95 -6.07 17.39 -0.89
C PRO A 95 -5.25 18.66 -0.59
N GLY A 96 -4.38 18.63 0.45
CA GLY A 96 -3.48 19.72 0.78
C GLY A 96 -2.47 19.99 -0.32
N ALA A 97 -1.88 18.94 -0.90
CA ALA A 97 -0.99 19.06 -2.04
C ALA A 97 -1.73 19.58 -3.29
N ALA A 98 -2.96 19.11 -3.54
CA ALA A 98 -3.77 19.60 -4.67
C ALA A 98 -4.09 21.09 -4.55
N PHE A 99 -4.47 21.57 -3.36
CA PHE A 99 -4.65 22.98 -3.08
C PHE A 99 -3.34 23.77 -3.26
N SER A 100 -2.24 23.26 -2.72
CA SER A 100 -0.93 23.90 -2.81
C SER A 100 -0.46 24.08 -4.26
N LEU A 101 -0.67 23.08 -5.11
CA LEU A 101 -0.38 23.18 -6.54
C LEU A 101 -1.21 24.28 -7.22
N ALA A 102 -2.49 24.40 -6.87
CA ALA A 102 -3.37 25.39 -7.50
C ALA A 102 -2.99 26.83 -7.15
N VAL A 103 -2.41 27.08 -5.96
CA VAL A 103 -2.09 28.44 -5.49
C VAL A 103 -0.60 28.80 -5.54
N SER A 104 0.30 27.83 -5.70
CA SER A 104 1.75 28.07 -5.72
C SER A 104 2.27 28.67 -7.02
N GLY A 105 1.48 28.63 -8.10
CA GLY A 105 1.93 29.06 -9.43
C GLY A 105 2.93 28.09 -10.10
N TYR A 106 3.15 26.90 -9.53
CA TYR A 106 4.03 25.90 -10.16
C TYR A 106 3.48 25.46 -11.52
N SER A 107 4.25 25.64 -12.60
CA SER A 107 3.87 25.32 -13.98
C SER A 107 4.74 24.24 -14.65
N GLY A 108 5.74 23.72 -13.93
CA GLY A 108 6.66 22.68 -14.42
C GLY A 108 6.01 21.29 -14.56
N PRO A 109 6.78 20.27 -14.97
CA PRO A 109 6.35 18.88 -15.11
C PRO A 109 5.70 18.32 -13.85
N LEU A 110 4.54 17.66 -13.98
CA LEU A 110 3.77 17.12 -12.87
C LEU A 110 3.39 15.67 -13.10
N ILE A 111 3.78 14.80 -12.17
CA ILE A 111 3.33 13.40 -12.10
C ILE A 111 2.50 13.23 -10.81
N VAL A 112 1.45 12.43 -10.90
CA VAL A 112 0.61 12.09 -9.76
C VAL A 112 0.56 10.56 -9.60
N THR A 113 0.95 10.03 -8.44
CA THR A 113 0.62 8.63 -8.09
C THR A 113 -0.71 8.60 -7.36
N HIS A 114 -1.68 7.90 -7.94
CA HIS A 114 -3.01 7.71 -7.38
C HIS A 114 -3.09 6.37 -6.66
N HIS A 115 -2.97 6.38 -5.33
CA HIS A 115 -2.98 5.15 -4.52
C HIS A 115 -4.38 4.63 -4.22
N SER A 116 -5.36 5.51 -4.07
CA SER A 116 -6.76 5.13 -3.84
C SER A 116 -7.71 6.29 -4.09
N ASP A 117 -8.97 5.97 -4.43
CA ASP A 117 -10.05 6.96 -4.50
C ASP A 117 -10.36 7.56 -3.13
N THR A 118 -10.93 8.75 -3.13
CA THR A 118 -11.39 9.45 -1.93
C THR A 118 -12.75 8.90 -1.48
N LEU A 119 -12.83 7.61 -1.18
CA LEU A 119 -14.09 6.93 -0.83
C LEU A 119 -14.69 7.44 0.50
N GLY A 120 -15.99 7.72 0.51
CA GLY A 120 -16.80 7.85 1.75
C GLY A 120 -16.80 9.21 2.45
N ARG A 121 -16.16 10.26 1.93
CA ARG A 121 -16.05 11.57 2.62
C ARG A 121 -16.84 12.68 1.90
N ARG A 122 -18.13 12.46 1.68
CA ARG A 122 -19.02 13.31 0.87
C ARG A 122 -18.99 14.82 1.19
N GLN A 123 -18.83 15.25 2.43
CA GLN A 123 -18.92 16.68 2.77
C GLN A 123 -17.60 17.42 2.56
N LEU A 124 -16.46 16.86 2.97
CA LEU A 124 -15.15 17.47 2.73
C LEU A 124 -14.70 17.39 1.26
N SER A 125 -15.11 16.35 0.55
CA SER A 125 -14.79 16.18 -0.86
C SER A 125 -15.31 17.35 -1.72
N ARG A 126 -16.48 17.94 -1.39
CA ARG A 126 -17.04 19.07 -2.17
C ARG A 126 -16.12 20.29 -2.22
N LEU A 127 -15.39 20.59 -1.15
CA LEU A 127 -14.46 21.72 -1.09
C LEU A 127 -13.11 21.40 -1.77
N THR A 128 -12.68 20.14 -1.74
CA THR A 128 -11.36 19.74 -2.25
C THR A 128 -11.39 19.25 -3.70
N VAL A 129 -12.54 18.77 -4.19
CA VAL A 129 -12.73 18.23 -5.57
C VAL A 129 -12.24 19.21 -6.65
N PRO A 130 -12.49 20.53 -6.62
CA PRO A 130 -11.99 21.43 -7.67
C PRO A 130 -10.47 21.42 -7.78
N PHE A 131 -9.77 21.41 -6.63
CA PHE A 131 -8.31 21.39 -6.61
C PHE A 131 -7.74 20.04 -7.05
N VAL A 132 -8.35 18.94 -6.62
CA VAL A 132 -7.96 17.59 -7.07
C VAL A 132 -8.17 17.46 -8.58
N ARG A 133 -9.31 17.90 -9.10
CA ARG A 133 -9.56 17.91 -10.55
C ARG A 133 -8.56 18.77 -11.31
N HIS A 134 -8.25 19.96 -10.80
CA HIS A 134 -7.25 20.83 -11.39
C HIS A 134 -5.88 20.12 -11.46
N MET A 135 -5.43 19.52 -10.36
CA MET A 135 -4.18 18.77 -10.29
C MET A 135 -4.16 17.61 -11.29
N MET A 136 -5.21 16.77 -11.32
CA MET A 136 -5.31 15.61 -12.22
C MET A 136 -5.37 16.05 -13.70
N THR A 137 -6.09 17.14 -14.00
CA THR A 137 -6.16 17.71 -15.38
C THR A 137 -4.78 18.22 -15.81
N ARG A 138 -4.06 18.88 -14.90
CA ARG A 138 -2.74 19.44 -15.18
C ARG A 138 -1.63 18.39 -15.25
N ALA A 139 -1.77 17.28 -14.54
CA ALA A 139 -0.78 16.22 -14.52
C ALA A 139 -0.39 15.80 -15.96
N ASP A 140 0.91 15.67 -16.22
CA ASP A 140 1.45 15.14 -17.48
C ASP A 140 1.30 13.63 -17.54
N ALA A 141 1.46 12.95 -16.40
CA ALA A 141 1.21 11.53 -16.24
C ALA A 141 0.59 11.21 -14.88
N ILE A 142 -0.19 10.14 -14.82
CA ILE A 142 -0.81 9.62 -13.59
C ILE A 142 -0.39 8.17 -13.44
N ILE A 143 0.29 7.85 -12.34
CA ILE A 143 0.65 6.48 -12.00
C ILE A 143 -0.51 5.85 -11.24
N VAL A 144 -0.92 4.66 -11.69
CA VAL A 144 -1.97 3.85 -11.07
C VAL A 144 -1.43 2.44 -10.84
N THR A 145 -1.83 1.82 -9.75
CA THR A 145 -1.21 0.57 -9.28
C THR A 145 -1.64 -0.68 -10.03
N SER A 146 -2.82 -0.66 -10.72
CA SER A 146 -3.31 -1.79 -11.50
C SER A 146 -4.31 -1.37 -12.57
N GLN A 147 -4.46 -2.19 -13.61
CA GLN A 147 -5.44 -1.97 -14.67
C GLN A 147 -6.87 -2.10 -14.13
N ARG A 148 -7.13 -3.13 -13.32
CA ARG A 148 -8.44 -3.36 -12.73
C ARG A 148 -8.90 -2.23 -11.81
N TYR A 149 -7.95 -1.62 -11.07
CA TYR A 149 -8.25 -0.43 -10.28
C TYR A 149 -8.59 0.76 -11.16
N LEU A 150 -7.83 1.01 -12.23
CA LEU A 150 -8.10 2.07 -13.22
C LEU A 150 -9.49 1.92 -13.83
N ASP A 151 -9.82 0.73 -14.33
CA ASP A 151 -11.09 0.45 -15.01
C ASP A 151 -12.31 0.63 -14.08
N SER A 152 -12.12 0.42 -12.78
CA SER A 152 -13.18 0.54 -11.78
C SER A 152 -13.28 1.92 -11.13
N SER A 153 -12.31 2.83 -11.37
CA SER A 153 -12.27 4.14 -10.71
C SER A 153 -13.00 5.21 -11.51
N SER A 154 -14.12 5.69 -10.97
CA SER A 154 -14.82 6.86 -11.52
C SER A 154 -14.02 8.16 -11.38
N GLU A 155 -13.09 8.25 -10.42
CA GLU A 155 -12.21 9.41 -10.25
C GLU A 155 -11.14 9.46 -11.35
N LEU A 156 -10.67 8.31 -11.83
CA LEU A 156 -9.63 8.20 -12.86
C LEU A 156 -10.19 8.18 -14.29
N ALA A 157 -11.43 7.76 -14.50
CA ALA A 157 -12.03 7.61 -15.82
C ALA A 157 -11.83 8.82 -16.76
N PRO A 158 -11.95 10.10 -16.30
CA PRO A 158 -11.71 11.27 -17.16
C PRO A 158 -10.24 11.42 -17.61
N TYR A 159 -9.31 10.75 -16.93
CA TYR A 159 -7.85 10.89 -17.11
C TYR A 159 -7.19 9.62 -17.63
N ALA A 160 -7.94 8.58 -18.01
CA ALA A 160 -7.43 7.26 -18.36
C ALA A 160 -6.28 7.29 -19.40
N ARG A 161 -6.31 8.23 -20.35
CA ARG A 161 -5.25 8.39 -21.37
C ARG A 161 -3.89 8.85 -20.81
N LYS A 162 -3.86 9.40 -19.60
CA LYS A 162 -2.64 9.85 -18.91
C LYS A 162 -2.19 8.83 -17.87
N CYS A 163 -2.95 7.75 -17.68
CA CYS A 163 -2.67 6.75 -16.66
C CYS A 163 -1.63 5.74 -17.18
N HIS A 164 -0.64 5.49 -16.34
CA HIS A 164 0.43 4.51 -16.53
C HIS A 164 0.35 3.50 -15.40
N ILE A 165 0.29 2.21 -15.74
CA ILE A 165 0.20 1.15 -14.74
C ILE A 165 1.61 0.85 -14.24
N ILE A 166 1.91 1.34 -13.04
CA ILE A 166 3.14 1.05 -12.31
C ILE A 166 2.73 0.59 -10.90
N PRO A 167 2.84 -0.71 -10.58
CA PRO A 167 2.44 -1.23 -9.27
C PRO A 167 3.36 -0.72 -8.15
N LEU A 168 3.00 -1.02 -6.91
CA LEU A 168 3.88 -0.77 -5.77
C LEU A 168 4.90 -1.90 -5.67
N GLY A 169 6.14 -1.54 -5.30
CA GLY A 169 7.23 -2.50 -5.13
C GLY A 169 7.47 -2.86 -3.67
N ILE A 170 8.04 -4.04 -3.44
CA ILE A 170 8.53 -4.48 -2.14
C ILE A 170 10.05 -4.54 -2.14
N GLY A 171 10.66 -4.11 -1.02
CA GLY A 171 12.10 -4.12 -0.83
C GLY A 171 12.65 -5.51 -0.49
N GLU A 172 13.97 -5.62 -0.56
CA GLU A 172 14.70 -6.87 -0.26
C GLU A 172 14.42 -7.41 1.15
N GLU A 173 14.11 -6.56 2.11
CA GLU A 173 13.81 -6.95 3.49
C GLU A 173 12.65 -7.96 3.59
N ALA A 174 11.68 -7.90 2.66
CA ALA A 174 10.57 -8.84 2.60
C ALA A 174 10.99 -10.27 2.18
N PHE A 175 12.15 -10.39 1.51
CA PHE A 175 12.69 -11.68 1.05
C PHE A 175 13.71 -12.29 2.01
N ARG A 176 14.04 -11.62 3.12
CA ARG A 176 15.01 -12.13 4.08
C ARG A 176 14.55 -13.43 4.74
N THR A 177 15.49 -14.25 5.11
CA THR A 177 15.23 -15.46 5.90
C THR A 177 15.24 -15.08 7.38
N PRO A 178 14.18 -15.37 8.15
CA PRO A 178 14.16 -15.11 9.58
C PRO A 178 15.04 -16.12 10.33
N LEU A 179 15.33 -15.82 11.60
CA LEU A 179 16.00 -16.80 12.48
C LEU A 179 15.07 -18.00 12.68
N ALA A 180 15.64 -19.20 12.59
CA ALA A 180 14.88 -20.43 12.78
C ALA A 180 14.25 -20.53 14.18
N ALA A 181 14.91 -20.01 15.21
CA ALA A 181 14.39 -19.96 16.58
C ALA A 181 13.08 -19.17 16.66
N ASP A 182 13.02 -17.99 16.03
CA ASP A 182 11.82 -17.14 16.05
C ASP A 182 10.62 -17.83 15.38
N VAL A 183 10.88 -18.59 14.31
CA VAL A 183 9.86 -19.37 13.59
C VAL A 183 9.36 -20.53 14.47
N LEU A 184 10.27 -21.24 15.13
CA LEU A 184 9.93 -22.35 16.04
C LEU A 184 9.11 -21.87 17.24
N ASP A 185 9.49 -20.77 17.86
CA ASP A 185 8.75 -20.18 18.99
C ASP A 185 7.31 -19.82 18.60
N ILE A 186 7.11 -19.27 17.39
CA ILE A 186 5.78 -18.95 16.85
C ILE A 186 4.98 -20.24 16.62
N GLN A 187 5.60 -21.29 16.05
CA GLN A 187 4.95 -22.56 15.81
C GLN A 187 4.64 -23.35 17.09
N GLU A 188 5.50 -23.26 18.11
CA GLU A 188 5.25 -23.83 19.44
C GLU A 188 4.05 -23.13 20.10
N LYS A 189 3.98 -21.82 20.01
CA LYS A 189 2.91 -21.01 20.62
C LYS A 189 1.56 -21.18 19.94
N PHE A 190 1.50 -21.24 18.61
CA PHE A 190 0.25 -21.23 17.83
C PHE A 190 0.00 -22.53 17.07
N GLY A 191 0.84 -23.52 17.25
CA GLY A 191 0.74 -24.82 16.52
C GLY A 191 1.26 -24.75 15.08
N PRO A 192 1.33 -25.90 14.40
CA PRO A 192 1.92 -25.99 13.06
C PRO A 192 0.98 -25.59 11.91
N ARG A 193 -0.32 -25.43 12.19
CA ARG A 193 -1.36 -25.09 11.19
C ARG A 193 -1.83 -23.66 11.36
N ILE A 194 -1.00 -22.70 10.98
CA ILE A 194 -1.27 -21.28 11.13
C ILE A 194 -1.81 -20.68 9.83
N VAL A 195 -2.99 -20.06 9.90
CA VAL A 195 -3.50 -19.09 8.94
C VAL A 195 -3.11 -17.71 9.47
N LEU A 196 -2.38 -16.93 8.67
CA LEU A 196 -1.95 -15.59 9.05
C LEU A 196 -2.78 -14.53 8.33
N ALA A 197 -3.21 -13.51 9.05
CA ALA A 197 -3.84 -12.32 8.48
C ALA A 197 -3.26 -11.07 9.13
N VAL A 198 -2.91 -10.06 8.30
CA VAL A 198 -2.26 -8.85 8.77
C VAL A 198 -2.96 -7.63 8.19
N GLY A 199 -3.25 -6.65 9.03
CA GLY A 199 -3.81 -5.38 8.59
C GLY A 199 -4.54 -4.61 9.67
N ARG A 200 -4.93 -3.39 9.34
CA ARG A 200 -5.75 -2.57 10.23
C ARG A 200 -7.12 -3.21 10.45
N LEU A 201 -7.56 -3.33 11.70
CA LEU A 201 -8.84 -3.95 12.05
C LEU A 201 -10.00 -2.97 11.80
N VAL A 202 -10.42 -2.91 10.53
CA VAL A 202 -11.52 -2.10 10.01
C VAL A 202 -12.43 -2.96 9.13
N GLU A 203 -13.70 -2.58 9.00
CA GLU A 203 -14.75 -3.34 8.35
C GLU A 203 -14.36 -3.85 6.94
N TYR A 204 -13.83 -2.97 6.08
CA TYR A 204 -13.53 -3.34 4.70
C TYR A 204 -12.44 -4.41 4.54
N LYS A 205 -11.64 -4.67 5.59
CA LYS A 205 -10.63 -5.74 5.62
C LYS A 205 -11.23 -7.14 5.78
N GLY A 206 -12.52 -7.26 6.15
CA GLY A 206 -13.26 -8.51 6.13
C GLY A 206 -12.84 -9.56 7.16
N PHE A 207 -12.15 -9.19 8.24
CA PHE A 207 -11.71 -10.13 9.28
C PHE A 207 -12.86 -10.90 9.92
N SER A 208 -14.06 -10.31 10.00
CA SER A 208 -15.23 -11.00 10.50
C SER A 208 -15.62 -12.23 9.66
N HIS A 209 -15.47 -12.14 8.33
CA HIS A 209 -15.72 -13.27 7.43
C HIS A 209 -14.65 -14.34 7.58
N LEU A 210 -13.40 -13.95 7.80
CA LEU A 210 -12.30 -14.88 8.06
C LEU A 210 -12.52 -15.65 9.37
N ILE A 211 -12.89 -14.97 10.47
CA ILE A 211 -13.19 -15.62 11.76
C ILE A 211 -14.34 -16.62 11.61
N ARG A 212 -15.40 -16.29 10.85
CA ARG A 212 -16.50 -17.22 10.55
C ARG A 212 -16.02 -18.44 9.75
N ALA A 213 -15.13 -18.25 8.77
CA ALA A 213 -14.52 -19.32 7.99
C ALA A 213 -13.74 -20.31 8.88
N MET A 214 -13.00 -19.80 9.88
CA MET A 214 -12.21 -20.61 10.80
C MET A 214 -13.02 -21.61 11.64
N LYS A 215 -14.34 -21.45 11.72
CA LYS A 215 -15.21 -22.42 12.43
C LYS A 215 -15.27 -23.76 11.73
N GLN A 216 -15.03 -23.80 10.41
CA GLN A 216 -15.31 -24.98 9.57
C GLN A 216 -14.16 -26.01 9.53
N PHE A 217 -12.94 -25.63 9.96
CA PHE A 217 -11.78 -26.53 9.94
C PHE A 217 -10.85 -26.27 11.14
N ASP A 218 -9.97 -27.22 11.42
CA ASP A 218 -9.03 -27.14 12.54
C ASP A 218 -7.71 -26.51 12.13
N ALA A 219 -7.52 -25.25 12.52
CA ALA A 219 -6.29 -24.47 12.37
C ALA A 219 -6.30 -23.27 13.32
N ASN A 220 -5.16 -22.66 13.57
CA ASN A 220 -5.02 -21.44 14.33
C ASN A 220 -4.97 -20.23 13.40
N LEU A 221 -5.75 -19.20 13.72
CA LEU A 221 -5.74 -17.91 13.05
C LEU A 221 -4.92 -16.91 13.89
N VAL A 222 -3.86 -16.39 13.31
CA VAL A 222 -3.07 -15.32 13.89
C VAL A 222 -3.40 -14.03 13.16
N ILE A 223 -3.97 -13.06 13.88
CA ILE A 223 -4.33 -11.72 13.36
C ILE A 223 -3.36 -10.70 13.94
N ILE A 224 -2.62 -10.03 13.04
CA ILE A 224 -1.69 -8.96 13.41
C ILE A 224 -2.24 -7.62 12.93
N GLY A 225 -2.41 -6.70 13.86
CA GLY A 225 -2.89 -5.35 13.60
C GLY A 225 -3.77 -4.80 14.70
N THR A 226 -4.10 -3.53 14.57
CA THR A 226 -4.98 -2.79 15.50
C THR A 226 -6.05 -2.05 14.73
N GLY A 227 -7.15 -1.72 15.38
CA GLY A 227 -8.22 -0.93 14.77
C GLY A 227 -9.51 -0.93 15.57
N PRO A 228 -10.50 -0.14 15.14
CA PRO A 228 -11.76 0.02 15.86
C PRO A 228 -12.59 -1.26 15.97
N GLU A 229 -12.40 -2.22 15.03
CA GLU A 229 -13.14 -3.50 15.05
C GLU A 229 -12.60 -4.52 16.07
N SER A 230 -11.47 -4.24 16.76
CA SER A 230 -10.78 -5.22 17.61
C SER A 230 -11.70 -5.91 18.61
N SER A 231 -12.51 -5.16 19.38
CA SER A 231 -13.43 -5.71 20.38
C SER A 231 -14.56 -6.53 19.75
N ALA A 232 -15.12 -6.06 18.63
CA ALA A 232 -16.18 -6.76 17.92
C ALA A 232 -15.69 -8.09 17.33
N LEU A 233 -14.47 -8.14 16.81
CA LEU A 233 -13.86 -9.36 16.27
C LEU A 233 -13.55 -10.37 17.36
N GLN A 234 -13.09 -9.93 18.56
CA GLN A 234 -12.89 -10.81 19.72
C GLN A 234 -14.23 -11.38 20.22
N SER A 235 -15.26 -10.54 20.32
CA SER A 235 -16.60 -11.01 20.68
C SER A 235 -17.12 -12.05 19.68
N LEU A 236 -16.93 -11.83 18.38
CA LEU A 236 -17.32 -12.77 17.34
C LEU A 236 -16.62 -14.14 17.51
N ALA A 237 -15.34 -14.17 17.85
CA ALA A 237 -14.62 -15.42 18.09
C ALA A 237 -15.19 -16.18 19.32
N ASN A 238 -15.59 -15.46 20.36
CA ASN A 238 -16.26 -16.03 21.54
C ASN A 238 -17.65 -16.60 21.18
N ASP A 239 -18.46 -15.83 20.46
CA ASP A 239 -19.81 -16.24 20.04
C ASP A 239 -19.79 -17.51 19.16
N LEU A 240 -18.72 -17.65 18.36
CA LEU A 240 -18.49 -18.83 17.52
C LEU A 240 -17.86 -20.00 18.27
N THR A 241 -17.55 -19.86 19.56
CA THR A 241 -16.90 -20.85 20.42
C THR A 241 -15.51 -21.31 19.95
N ILE A 242 -14.74 -20.39 19.32
CA ILE A 242 -13.38 -20.65 18.83
C ILE A 242 -12.32 -19.65 19.37
N PRO A 243 -12.49 -19.04 20.59
CA PRO A 243 -11.53 -18.03 21.05
C PRO A 243 -10.11 -18.60 21.26
N SER A 244 -9.98 -19.88 21.55
CA SER A 244 -8.68 -20.55 21.71
C SER A 244 -7.89 -20.73 20.40
N ARG A 245 -8.56 -20.53 19.25
CA ARG A 245 -7.96 -20.68 17.93
C ARG A 245 -7.80 -19.36 17.15
N VAL A 246 -8.23 -18.23 17.74
CA VAL A 246 -8.12 -16.90 17.11
C VAL A 246 -7.28 -16.00 18.00
N HIS A 247 -6.08 -15.68 17.54
CA HIS A 247 -5.06 -14.96 18.30
C HIS A 247 -4.85 -13.55 17.76
N PHE A 248 -5.16 -12.54 18.56
CA PHE A 248 -4.97 -11.12 18.25
C PHE A 248 -3.66 -10.64 18.87
N LEU A 249 -2.66 -10.30 18.06
CA LEU A 249 -1.34 -9.91 18.55
C LEU A 249 -1.13 -8.39 18.65
N GLY A 250 -2.12 -7.60 18.19
CA GLY A 250 -1.91 -6.17 18.12
C GLY A 250 -0.85 -5.79 17.07
N ARG A 251 -0.07 -4.74 17.34
CA ARG A 251 1.00 -4.30 16.44
C ARG A 251 2.27 -5.12 16.65
N VAL A 252 2.75 -5.71 15.57
CA VAL A 252 4.06 -6.39 15.51
C VAL A 252 4.95 -5.61 14.55
N VAL A 253 6.21 -5.40 14.93
CA VAL A 253 7.18 -4.63 14.13
C VAL A 253 7.77 -5.49 13.02
N ASP A 254 8.19 -6.70 13.37
CA ASP A 254 8.79 -7.65 12.43
C ASP A 254 7.81 -8.77 12.07
N LEU A 255 7.31 -8.74 10.84
CA LEU A 255 6.33 -9.70 10.34
C LEU A 255 6.98 -10.94 9.70
N VAL A 256 8.27 -10.87 9.33
CA VAL A 256 8.92 -11.94 8.55
C VAL A 256 8.91 -13.30 9.25
N PRO A 257 9.17 -13.42 10.57
CA PRO A 257 9.05 -14.70 11.26
C PRO A 257 7.62 -15.27 11.23
N TYR A 258 6.60 -14.41 11.29
CA TYR A 258 5.19 -14.85 11.23
C TYR A 258 4.81 -15.34 9.84
N PHE A 259 5.27 -14.68 8.78
CA PHE A 259 5.09 -15.19 7.42
C PHE A 259 5.76 -16.55 7.26
N ALA A 260 6.98 -16.72 7.74
CA ALA A 260 7.70 -18.00 7.64
C ALA A 260 7.07 -19.13 8.49
N ALA A 261 6.45 -18.81 9.62
CA ALA A 261 5.79 -19.79 10.49
C ALA A 261 4.42 -20.23 9.94
N ALA A 262 3.73 -19.37 9.19
CA ALA A 262 2.40 -19.64 8.67
C ALA A 262 2.39 -20.67 7.52
N LYS A 263 1.21 -21.21 7.23
CA LYS A 263 0.97 -22.12 6.10
C LYS A 263 0.26 -21.43 4.94
N VAL A 264 -0.62 -20.47 5.25
CA VAL A 264 -1.43 -19.73 4.27
C VAL A 264 -1.60 -18.31 4.77
N PHE A 265 -1.55 -17.37 3.86
CA PHE A 265 -1.91 -15.97 4.15
C PHE A 265 -3.34 -15.69 3.71
N ALA A 266 -4.19 -15.21 4.63
CA ALA A 266 -5.56 -14.82 4.35
C ALA A 266 -5.68 -13.31 4.19
N PHE A 267 -6.23 -12.87 3.05
CA PHE A 267 -6.45 -11.45 2.73
C PHE A 267 -7.91 -11.19 2.33
N PRO A 268 -8.83 -11.21 3.32
CA PRO A 268 -10.27 -11.32 3.09
C PRO A 268 -10.96 -9.97 2.82
N SER A 269 -10.27 -8.97 2.29
CA SER A 269 -10.82 -7.63 2.07
C SER A 269 -12.09 -7.67 1.20
N ILE A 270 -13.13 -6.91 1.60
CA ILE A 270 -14.46 -6.97 0.96
C ILE A 270 -14.79 -5.75 0.09
N SER A 271 -13.88 -4.80 -0.03
CA SER A 271 -14.13 -3.55 -0.72
C SER A 271 -12.90 -3.04 -1.47
N ARG A 272 -13.14 -2.32 -2.57
CA ARG A 272 -12.09 -1.62 -3.32
C ARG A 272 -11.35 -0.51 -2.52
N ALA A 273 -11.78 -0.22 -1.28
CA ALA A 273 -11.00 0.58 -0.35
C ALA A 273 -9.62 -0.05 -0.07
N GLU A 274 -9.49 -1.38 -0.26
CA GLU A 274 -8.21 -2.06 -0.41
C GLU A 274 -7.70 -1.91 -1.85
N ALA A 275 -7.01 -0.82 -2.11
CA ALA A 275 -6.61 -0.49 -3.48
C ALA A 275 -5.49 -1.41 -4.02
N PHE A 276 -4.55 -1.84 -3.17
CA PHE A 276 -3.41 -2.65 -3.60
C PHE A 276 -3.15 -3.86 -2.70
N GLY A 277 -2.93 -3.64 -1.40
CA GLY A 277 -2.66 -4.73 -0.45
C GLY A 277 -1.19 -5.14 -0.38
N MET A 278 -0.30 -4.21 -0.01
CA MET A 278 1.15 -4.46 0.12
C MET A 278 1.48 -5.73 0.91
N VAL A 279 0.74 -5.98 1.98
CA VAL A 279 1.02 -7.11 2.88
C VAL A 279 0.84 -8.48 2.21
N GLN A 280 0.00 -8.60 1.17
CA GLN A 280 -0.05 -9.87 0.41
C GLN A 280 1.22 -10.10 -0.42
N LEU A 281 1.88 -9.03 -0.91
CA LEU A 281 3.19 -9.15 -1.56
C LEU A 281 4.26 -9.60 -0.57
N GLU A 282 4.24 -9.09 0.66
CA GLU A 282 5.14 -9.52 1.73
C GLU A 282 4.95 -11.02 2.06
N ALA A 283 3.71 -11.47 2.14
CA ALA A 283 3.39 -12.89 2.30
C ALA A 283 3.88 -13.75 1.12
N MET A 284 3.67 -13.29 -0.11
CA MET A 284 4.16 -13.95 -1.33
C MET A 284 5.70 -13.99 -1.36
N ALA A 285 6.38 -12.92 -0.95
CA ALA A 285 7.84 -12.87 -0.84
C ALA A 285 8.39 -13.92 0.14
N ALA A 286 7.66 -14.20 1.21
CA ALA A 286 7.98 -15.27 2.15
C ALA A 286 7.63 -16.68 1.63
N GLY A 287 7.05 -16.80 0.43
CA GLY A 287 6.66 -18.08 -0.16
C GLY A 287 5.32 -18.62 0.36
N LEU A 288 4.44 -17.76 0.88
CA LEU A 288 3.10 -18.16 1.28
C LEU A 288 2.12 -18.06 0.11
N PRO A 289 1.29 -19.08 -0.13
CA PRO A 289 0.12 -18.93 -0.97
C PRO A 289 -0.89 -18.01 -0.29
N VAL A 290 -1.59 -17.22 -1.10
CA VAL A 290 -2.52 -16.19 -0.62
C VAL A 290 -3.95 -16.60 -0.95
N VAL A 291 -4.84 -16.55 0.04
CA VAL A 291 -6.30 -16.60 -0.20
C VAL A 291 -6.82 -15.17 -0.11
N ASN A 292 -7.17 -14.58 -1.25
CA ASN A 292 -7.70 -13.24 -1.38
C ASN A 292 -9.13 -13.22 -1.95
N THR A 293 -9.64 -12.03 -2.19
CA THR A 293 -11.02 -11.83 -2.66
C THR A 293 -11.08 -11.13 -4.01
N ASP A 294 -12.13 -11.40 -4.79
CA ASP A 294 -12.39 -10.84 -6.12
C ASP A 294 -12.96 -9.42 -6.05
N ILE A 295 -12.25 -8.51 -5.40
CA ILE A 295 -12.61 -7.09 -5.34
C ILE A 295 -12.08 -6.32 -6.55
N GLN A 296 -12.71 -5.18 -6.85
CA GLN A 296 -12.35 -4.32 -8.00
C GLN A 296 -11.13 -3.43 -7.66
N SER A 297 -9.96 -4.07 -7.48
CA SER A 297 -8.69 -3.42 -7.15
C SER A 297 -7.51 -4.28 -7.63
N ALA A 298 -6.28 -3.90 -7.25
CA ALA A 298 -5.08 -4.68 -7.56
C ALA A 298 -5.02 -6.06 -6.87
N VAL A 299 -5.80 -6.28 -5.83
CA VAL A 299 -5.73 -7.49 -4.98
C VAL A 299 -5.73 -8.78 -5.78
N PRO A 300 -6.71 -9.09 -6.66
CA PRO A 300 -6.69 -10.33 -7.44
C PRO A 300 -5.71 -10.32 -8.63
N GLU A 301 -5.11 -9.18 -8.97
CA GLU A 301 -4.05 -9.11 -9.99
C GLU A 301 -2.67 -9.42 -9.40
N ILE A 302 -2.46 -9.16 -8.11
CA ILE A 302 -1.21 -9.44 -7.41
C ILE A 302 -1.07 -10.94 -7.16
N SER A 303 -2.03 -11.53 -6.47
CA SER A 303 -2.07 -12.97 -6.25
C SER A 303 -3.11 -13.61 -7.17
N ILE A 304 -2.64 -14.41 -8.12
CA ILE A 304 -3.43 -14.97 -9.22
C ILE A 304 -4.12 -16.26 -8.78
N HIS A 305 -5.43 -16.32 -8.97
CA HIS A 305 -6.24 -17.54 -8.72
C HIS A 305 -5.68 -18.77 -9.43
N GLY A 306 -5.53 -19.85 -8.67
CA GLY A 306 -5.02 -21.14 -9.19
C GLY A 306 -3.52 -21.19 -9.46
N GLN A 307 -2.77 -20.10 -9.27
CA GLN A 307 -1.33 -20.05 -9.49
C GLN A 307 -0.55 -19.74 -8.21
N THR A 308 -0.92 -18.64 -7.54
CA THR A 308 -0.23 -18.17 -6.33
C THR A 308 -1.11 -18.29 -5.08
N GLY A 309 -2.29 -18.90 -5.22
CA GLY A 309 -3.29 -19.08 -4.19
C GLY A 309 -4.70 -19.11 -4.78
N TRP A 310 -5.68 -18.79 -3.95
CA TRP A 310 -7.09 -18.78 -4.33
C TRP A 310 -7.70 -17.39 -4.22
N THR A 311 -8.54 -17.03 -5.18
CA THR A 311 -9.38 -15.82 -5.13
C THR A 311 -10.83 -16.26 -4.95
N VAL A 312 -11.51 -15.74 -3.93
CA VAL A 312 -12.89 -16.09 -3.58
C VAL A 312 -13.81 -14.87 -3.64
N PRO A 313 -15.15 -15.04 -3.71
CA PRO A 313 -16.06 -13.91 -3.63
C PRO A 313 -15.88 -13.11 -2.32
N PRO A 314 -15.93 -11.77 -2.35
CA PRO A 314 -15.81 -10.96 -1.15
C PRO A 314 -17.02 -11.19 -0.22
N GLY A 315 -16.74 -11.37 1.08
CA GLY A 315 -17.76 -11.61 2.10
C GLY A 315 -18.26 -13.05 2.20
N ASP A 316 -17.80 -13.96 1.34
CA ASP A 316 -18.17 -15.37 1.35
C ASP A 316 -17.27 -16.16 2.30
N SER A 317 -17.76 -16.39 3.52
CA SER A 317 -17.01 -17.14 4.55
C SER A 317 -16.88 -18.63 4.23
N GLU A 318 -17.80 -19.22 3.47
CA GLU A 318 -17.76 -20.63 3.09
C GLU A 318 -16.70 -20.86 2.00
N ALA A 319 -16.74 -20.05 0.94
CA ALA A 319 -15.71 -20.09 -0.09
C ALA A 319 -14.30 -19.85 0.48
N LEU A 320 -14.19 -18.92 1.44
CA LEU A 320 -12.93 -18.63 2.13
C LEU A 320 -12.45 -19.83 2.96
N ALA A 321 -13.36 -20.52 3.67
CA ALA A 321 -13.04 -21.72 4.43
C ALA A 321 -12.55 -22.85 3.52
N ASN A 322 -13.26 -23.13 2.45
CA ASN A 322 -12.91 -24.18 1.48
C ASN A 322 -11.52 -23.93 0.86
N ALA A 323 -11.23 -22.68 0.47
CA ALA A 323 -9.95 -22.28 -0.09
C ALA A 323 -8.80 -22.44 0.92
N LEU A 324 -8.99 -21.99 2.16
CA LEU A 324 -7.99 -22.12 3.24
C LEU A 324 -7.74 -23.59 3.58
N GLN A 325 -8.80 -24.38 3.74
CA GLN A 325 -8.73 -25.79 4.07
C GLN A 325 -7.99 -26.58 2.98
N SER A 326 -8.29 -26.35 1.70
CA SER A 326 -7.62 -27.04 0.59
C SER A 326 -6.10 -26.84 0.60
N LEU A 327 -5.63 -25.65 0.94
CA LEU A 327 -4.19 -25.37 1.05
C LEU A 327 -3.56 -25.94 2.33
N LEU A 328 -4.32 -26.02 3.43
CA LEU A 328 -3.84 -26.61 4.68
C LEU A 328 -3.73 -28.14 4.60
N GLU A 329 -4.59 -28.81 3.83
CA GLU A 329 -4.63 -30.26 3.69
C GLU A 329 -3.73 -30.78 2.58
N ASN A 330 -3.49 -29.99 1.52
CA ASN A 330 -2.62 -30.38 0.40
C ASN A 330 -1.25 -29.68 0.49
N ASN A 331 -0.26 -30.38 1.04
CA ASN A 331 1.09 -29.85 1.22
C ASN A 331 1.80 -29.55 -0.12
N GLU A 332 1.63 -30.42 -1.11
CA GLU A 332 2.27 -30.28 -2.43
C GLU A 332 1.72 -29.03 -3.16
N LEU A 333 0.40 -28.89 -3.22
CA LEU A 333 -0.26 -27.72 -3.79
C LEU A 333 0.17 -26.43 -3.09
N ARG A 334 0.21 -26.46 -1.75
CA ARG A 334 0.61 -25.30 -0.94
C ARG A 334 2.04 -24.88 -1.24
N GLN A 335 2.98 -25.82 -1.29
CA GLN A 335 4.38 -25.54 -1.59
C GLN A 335 4.54 -24.98 -3.01
N HIS A 336 3.93 -25.65 -3.99
CA HIS A 336 3.97 -25.19 -5.38
C HIS A 336 3.44 -23.76 -5.54
N MET A 337 2.25 -23.46 -5.01
CA MET A 337 1.67 -22.11 -5.09
C MET A 337 2.52 -21.07 -4.35
N GLY A 338 3.13 -21.45 -3.23
CA GLY A 338 4.04 -20.59 -2.48
C GLY A 338 5.32 -20.24 -3.26
N GLU A 339 5.92 -21.20 -3.92
CA GLU A 339 7.10 -20.99 -4.79
C GLU A 339 6.78 -20.08 -5.97
N VAL A 340 5.64 -20.29 -6.64
CA VAL A 340 5.16 -19.43 -7.73
C VAL A 340 4.86 -18.03 -7.21
N ALA A 341 4.25 -17.91 -6.01
CA ALA A 341 3.99 -16.63 -5.37
C ALA A 341 5.29 -15.84 -5.10
N ARG A 342 6.29 -16.50 -4.51
CA ARG A 342 7.61 -15.90 -4.25
C ARG A 342 8.29 -15.44 -5.54
N THR A 343 8.32 -16.30 -6.55
CA THR A 343 8.91 -15.96 -7.86
C THR A 343 8.22 -14.76 -8.48
N ARG A 344 6.87 -14.72 -8.45
CA ARG A 344 6.10 -13.60 -8.96
C ARG A 344 6.37 -12.29 -8.20
N ALA A 345 6.44 -12.35 -6.86
CA ALA A 345 6.77 -11.18 -6.04
C ALA A 345 8.15 -10.60 -6.41
N MET A 346 9.16 -11.46 -6.57
CA MET A 346 10.51 -11.04 -6.96
C MET A 346 10.58 -10.45 -8.37
N THR A 347 9.95 -11.11 -9.35
CA THR A 347 10.14 -10.76 -10.77
C THR A 347 9.23 -9.64 -11.27
N GLN A 348 8.10 -9.39 -10.62
CA GLN A 348 7.11 -8.40 -11.09
C GLN A 348 6.93 -7.22 -10.13
N TYR A 349 7.31 -7.39 -8.86
CA TYR A 349 7.06 -6.41 -7.81
C TYR A 349 8.32 -6.04 -7.00
N GLY A 350 9.52 -6.44 -7.45
CA GLY A 350 10.77 -5.98 -6.85
C GLY A 350 10.91 -4.47 -6.96
N VAL A 351 11.34 -3.82 -5.88
CA VAL A 351 11.39 -2.36 -5.78
C VAL A 351 12.29 -1.72 -6.84
N GLU A 352 13.37 -2.39 -7.23
CA GLU A 352 14.31 -1.90 -8.24
C GLU A 352 13.62 -1.74 -9.60
N GLN A 353 12.88 -2.76 -10.05
CA GLN A 353 12.16 -2.75 -11.32
C GLN A 353 11.03 -1.70 -11.33
N ILE A 354 10.36 -1.51 -10.21
CA ILE A 354 9.31 -0.50 -10.07
C ILE A 354 9.92 0.91 -10.11
N ASN A 355 11.07 1.10 -9.48
CA ASN A 355 11.80 2.37 -9.51
C ASN A 355 12.32 2.69 -10.93
N GLU A 356 12.86 1.70 -11.65
CA GLU A 356 13.29 1.84 -13.04
C GLU A 356 12.13 2.31 -13.93
N ARG A 357 10.98 1.65 -13.88
CA ARG A 357 9.78 2.06 -14.63
C ARG A 357 9.31 3.46 -14.27
N THR A 358 9.45 3.85 -13.01
CA THR A 358 9.10 5.20 -12.55
C THR A 358 10.10 6.24 -13.09
N MET A 359 11.38 5.93 -13.10
CA MET A 359 12.43 6.79 -13.68
C MET A 359 12.27 6.95 -15.19
N GLU A 360 11.93 5.89 -15.92
CA GLU A 360 11.61 5.95 -17.36
C GLU A 360 10.46 6.92 -17.64
N LEU A 361 9.42 6.90 -16.80
CA LEU A 361 8.31 7.83 -16.91
C LEU A 361 8.73 9.27 -16.59
N TYR A 362 9.60 9.49 -15.60
CA TYR A 362 10.15 10.83 -15.30
C TYR A 362 10.89 11.39 -16.52
N GLU A 363 11.77 10.60 -17.12
CA GLU A 363 12.51 11.02 -18.30
C GLU A 363 11.60 11.32 -19.50
N ALA A 364 10.57 10.51 -19.73
CA ALA A 364 9.60 10.74 -20.79
C ALA A 364 8.87 12.07 -20.60
N VAL A 365 8.40 12.35 -19.38
CA VAL A 365 7.70 13.60 -19.04
C VAL A 365 8.63 14.81 -19.14
N LEU A 366 9.87 14.73 -18.65
CA LEU A 366 10.86 15.81 -18.75
C LEU A 366 11.22 16.12 -20.19
N ARG A 367 11.44 15.10 -21.05
CA ARG A 367 11.69 15.29 -22.49
C ARG A 367 10.52 15.98 -23.19
N ALA A 368 9.27 15.57 -22.88
CA ALA A 368 8.09 16.16 -23.48
C ALA A 368 7.91 17.65 -23.10
N HIS A 369 8.26 18.03 -21.87
CA HIS A 369 8.27 19.42 -21.42
C HIS A 369 9.41 20.25 -22.05
N GLY A 370 10.61 19.71 -22.19
CA GLY A 370 11.72 20.38 -22.86
C GLY A 370 11.41 20.72 -24.33
N HIS A 371 10.68 19.87 -25.04
CA HIS A 371 10.22 20.15 -26.41
C HIS A 371 9.09 21.17 -26.52
N ARG A 372 8.29 21.38 -25.45
CA ARG A 372 7.24 22.41 -25.42
C ARG A 372 7.78 23.83 -25.15
N ASN A 373 8.96 23.92 -24.54
CA ASN A 373 9.57 25.19 -24.13
C ASN A 373 10.63 25.69 -25.15
N ASN A 374 10.91 24.93 -26.19
CA ASN A 374 11.74 25.30 -27.36
C ASN A 374 10.83 25.52 -28.58
#